data_c43bd9e6bcb5790423bea11ff28fb36c
#
_entry.id   c43bd9e6bcb5790423bea11ff28fb36c
#
_cell.length_a   1.000
_cell.length_b   1.000
_cell.length_c   1.000
_cell.angle_alpha   90.00
_cell.angle_beta   90.00
_cell.angle_gamma   90.00
#
_symmetry.space_group_name_H-M   'P 1'
#
loop_
_entity.id
_entity.type
_entity.pdbx_description
1 polymer ?
#
loop_
_entity_poly.entity_id
_entity_poly.type
_entity_poly.pdbx_seq_one_letter_code
_entity_poly.pdbx_strand_id
1 'polypeptide(L)'
;ISACLVGSEMCIRDRRWSNGNAIRLQDVADVTDSVQDVRNYGVANGKPAILLQIFKQPDANILEAVARVRSLLPQLKAYIPEAIDLTIVSDRTPTLRASVVEVERALLIAVALVILVVFLFLRNGRATLIPAVAVPVSLAGTFGVMYLAGYTLDNLSLMALTVATGFVVDDAIVVLENVMRHMERGKTALRAALDGAREIGFTVVSMSLSLIAVFVPILFMGGIVGRFFREFAVVMSAAILISMVVSLTTTPMMCAALLRPQRVAQPGRPRNGLQRAWDRFGAWVGRAERRAMSGYRASLAWCLRHQPLVLLVLAGVVALNVHLYMAIDKGFMPSQDTGRVMGFIRADQSTSYQAMEQRLKRFLSIVQEDPAVEYVTGFTGGGQRNAANMFMSLKPLAERKVSSDEVINRLRDKLKNEPGARLFMVTQSDIRIGGRQSSGSYDYTLQADDIQDLRTWEPRIRQV
;
A
#
# COMPACT_ATOMS: atom_id res chain seq x y z
N ILE A 1 -30.01 -23.79 -14.38
CA ILE A 1 -28.74 -24.45 -14.04
C ILE A 1 -28.84 -25.16 -12.67
N SER A 2 -29.67 -24.67 -11.74
CA SER A 2 -29.87 -25.30 -10.43
C SER A 2 -30.63 -26.63 -10.45
N ALA A 3 -31.30 -26.96 -11.54
CA ALA A 3 -32.09 -28.19 -11.63
C ALA A 3 -31.28 -29.44 -12.01
N CYS A 4 -30.04 -29.29 -12.48
CA CYS A 4 -29.18 -30.42 -12.87
C CYS A 4 -28.32 -30.99 -11.71
N LEU A 5 -28.38 -30.39 -10.51
CA LEU A 5 -27.60 -30.83 -9.36
C LEU A 5 -28.35 -31.80 -8.42
N VAL A 6 -29.63 -32.06 -8.69
CA VAL A 6 -30.43 -33.00 -7.91
C VAL A 6 -30.71 -34.25 -8.74
N GLY A 7 -29.73 -35.15 -8.72
CA GLY A 7 -29.85 -36.52 -9.25
C GLY A 7 -29.70 -36.60 -10.77
N SER A 8 -28.72 -37.38 -11.21
CA SER A 8 -28.47 -37.78 -12.62
C SER A 8 -29.73 -38.29 -13.35
N GLU A 9 -30.74 -38.70 -12.62
CA GLU A 9 -32.00 -39.21 -13.16
C GLU A 9 -32.88 -38.18 -13.84
N MET A 10 -32.80 -36.88 -13.43
CA MET A 10 -33.66 -35.85 -13.98
C MET A 10 -33.22 -35.35 -15.37
N CYS A 11 -31.92 -35.41 -15.68
CA CYS A 11 -31.39 -35.05 -17.01
C CYS A 11 -31.53 -36.21 -18.01
N ILE A 12 -31.78 -37.41 -17.54
CA ILE A 12 -31.98 -38.63 -18.35
C ILE A 12 -33.46 -38.85 -18.69
N ARG A 13 -34.34 -38.11 -17.99
CA ARG A 13 -35.78 -38.25 -18.04
C ARG A 13 -36.37 -37.44 -19.19
N ASP A 14 -37.22 -38.10 -20.01
CA ASP A 14 -38.19 -37.56 -20.97
C ASP A 14 -37.69 -36.44 -21.92
N ARG A 15 -37.18 -36.85 -23.08
CA ARG A 15 -36.87 -35.88 -24.14
C ARG A 15 -37.96 -35.78 -25.19
N ARG A 16 -38.71 -36.83 -25.45
CA ARG A 16 -39.80 -36.84 -26.43
C ARG A 16 -40.78 -37.99 -26.15
N TRP A 17 -42.06 -37.75 -26.39
CA TRP A 17 -43.07 -38.78 -26.42
C TRP A 17 -43.26 -39.23 -27.86
N SER A 18 -43.17 -40.54 -28.11
CA SER A 18 -43.46 -41.15 -29.39
C SER A 18 -44.30 -42.41 -29.15
N ASN A 19 -45.43 -42.48 -29.85
CA ASN A 19 -46.39 -43.59 -29.75
C ASN A 19 -46.85 -43.94 -28.29
N GLY A 20 -47.02 -42.93 -27.47
CA GLY A 20 -47.47 -43.12 -26.07
C GLY A 20 -46.38 -43.53 -25.07
N ASN A 21 -45.14 -43.69 -25.52
CA ASN A 21 -43.96 -44.02 -24.70
C ASN A 21 -42.99 -42.85 -24.59
N ALA A 22 -42.42 -42.60 -23.41
CA ALA A 22 -41.37 -41.63 -23.20
C ALA A 22 -40.03 -42.20 -23.70
N ILE A 23 -39.40 -41.58 -24.67
CA ILE A 23 -38.03 -41.89 -25.09
C ILE A 23 -37.08 -41.17 -24.19
N ARG A 24 -36.28 -41.91 -23.45
CA ARG A 24 -35.21 -41.36 -22.59
C ARG A 24 -33.94 -41.13 -23.36
N LEU A 25 -33.05 -40.26 -22.85
CA LEU A 25 -31.76 -40.02 -23.48
C LEU A 25 -30.92 -41.29 -23.54
N GLN A 26 -30.96 -42.14 -22.52
CA GLN A 26 -30.27 -43.45 -22.46
C GLN A 26 -30.74 -44.45 -23.52
N ASP A 27 -31.94 -44.26 -24.13
CA ASP A 27 -32.44 -45.14 -25.18
C ASP A 27 -31.82 -44.85 -26.56
N VAL A 28 -31.20 -43.68 -26.70
CA VAL A 28 -30.62 -43.20 -27.97
C VAL A 28 -29.15 -42.80 -27.87
N ALA A 29 -28.59 -42.76 -26.64
CA ALA A 29 -27.20 -42.40 -26.42
C ALA A 29 -26.66 -43.04 -25.13
N ASP A 30 -25.36 -43.27 -25.10
CA ASP A 30 -24.67 -43.67 -23.87
C ASP A 30 -24.52 -42.48 -22.96
N VAL A 31 -25.14 -42.58 -21.77
CA VAL A 31 -25.09 -41.50 -20.76
C VAL A 31 -24.15 -41.95 -19.64
N THR A 32 -23.05 -41.26 -19.52
CA THR A 32 -22.02 -41.53 -18.51
C THR A 32 -21.81 -40.34 -17.61
N ASP A 33 -21.65 -40.56 -16.33
CA ASP A 33 -21.21 -39.51 -15.38
C ASP A 33 -19.74 -39.16 -15.66
N SER A 34 -19.49 -37.91 -16.00
CA SER A 34 -18.15 -37.45 -16.35
C SER A 34 -17.97 -35.98 -15.95
N VAL A 35 -16.77 -35.49 -16.10
CA VAL A 35 -16.41 -34.09 -15.92
C VAL A 35 -16.46 -33.38 -17.27
N GLN A 36 -16.69 -32.05 -17.24
CA GLN A 36 -16.79 -31.21 -18.44
C GLN A 36 -15.51 -31.29 -19.30
N ASP A 37 -14.34 -31.35 -18.68
CA ASP A 37 -13.05 -31.51 -19.34
C ASP A 37 -12.13 -32.39 -18.50
N VAL A 38 -11.87 -33.59 -18.97
CA VAL A 38 -10.96 -34.58 -18.36
C VAL A 38 -9.49 -34.15 -18.41
N ARG A 39 -9.16 -33.06 -19.11
CA ARG A 39 -7.81 -32.54 -19.27
C ARG A 39 -7.48 -31.44 -18.25
N ASN A 40 -8.29 -31.27 -17.22
CA ASN A 40 -8.03 -30.39 -16.10
C ASN A 40 -7.62 -31.21 -14.88
N TYR A 41 -6.52 -30.83 -14.27
CA TYR A 41 -6.06 -31.44 -13.04
C TYR A 41 -5.65 -30.34 -12.05
N GLY A 42 -6.21 -30.38 -10.85
CA GLY A 42 -5.86 -29.50 -9.74
C GLY A 42 -5.26 -30.28 -8.59
N VAL A 43 -4.29 -29.71 -7.93
CA VAL A 43 -3.60 -30.30 -6.80
C VAL A 43 -3.30 -29.24 -5.74
N ALA A 44 -3.46 -29.61 -4.47
CA ALA A 44 -3.12 -28.79 -3.31
C ALA A 44 -2.33 -29.66 -2.33
N ASN A 45 -1.12 -29.22 -1.98
CA ASN A 45 -0.22 -29.94 -1.06
C ASN A 45 -0.10 -31.45 -1.38
N GLY A 46 0.07 -31.79 -2.66
CA GLY A 46 0.22 -33.18 -3.12
C GLY A 46 -1.06 -34.00 -3.22
N LYS A 47 -2.22 -33.48 -2.82
CA LYS A 47 -3.52 -34.14 -2.92
C LYS A 47 -4.32 -33.57 -4.08
N PRO A 48 -5.07 -34.40 -4.85
CA PRO A 48 -6.01 -33.91 -5.85
C PRO A 48 -7.01 -32.95 -5.21
N ALA A 49 -7.23 -31.78 -5.83
CA ALA A 49 -8.09 -30.76 -5.30
C ALA A 49 -8.80 -29.96 -6.40
N ILE A 50 -9.99 -29.45 -6.08
CA ILE A 50 -10.70 -28.47 -6.90
C ILE A 50 -10.32 -27.09 -6.41
N LEU A 51 -9.70 -26.28 -7.25
CA LEU A 51 -9.26 -24.93 -6.93
C LEU A 51 -10.31 -23.91 -7.37
N LEU A 52 -10.93 -23.25 -6.40
CA LEU A 52 -11.88 -22.18 -6.64
C LEU A 52 -11.17 -20.82 -6.51
N GLN A 53 -11.09 -20.08 -7.61
CA GLN A 53 -10.55 -18.73 -7.64
C GLN A 53 -11.68 -17.72 -7.62
N ILE A 54 -11.73 -16.89 -6.58
CA ILE A 54 -12.74 -15.85 -6.42
C ILE A 54 -12.13 -14.51 -6.82
N PHE A 55 -12.70 -13.87 -7.83
CA PHE A 55 -12.28 -12.55 -8.32
C PHE A 55 -13.28 -11.49 -7.85
N LYS A 56 -12.77 -10.39 -7.31
CA LYS A 56 -13.61 -9.23 -7.03
C LYS A 56 -13.97 -8.50 -8.33
N GLN A 57 -15.12 -7.86 -8.38
CA GLN A 57 -15.43 -6.89 -9.42
C GLN A 57 -14.48 -5.67 -9.31
N PRO A 58 -14.21 -4.96 -10.42
CA PRO A 58 -13.25 -3.84 -10.43
C PRO A 58 -13.48 -2.82 -9.31
N ASP A 59 -14.72 -2.41 -9.09
CA ASP A 59 -15.10 -1.35 -8.13
C ASP A 59 -15.43 -1.87 -6.72
N ALA A 60 -15.37 -3.19 -6.49
CA ALA A 60 -15.70 -3.76 -5.19
C ALA A 60 -14.55 -3.62 -4.18
N ASN A 61 -14.92 -3.36 -2.92
CA ASN A 61 -13.97 -3.38 -1.81
C ASN A 61 -13.53 -4.82 -1.51
N ILE A 62 -12.22 -5.08 -1.62
CA ILE A 62 -11.66 -6.42 -1.44
C ILE A 62 -11.84 -6.94 -0.01
N LEU A 63 -11.71 -6.09 1.01
CA LEU A 63 -11.85 -6.47 2.42
C LEU A 63 -13.29 -6.91 2.73
N GLU A 64 -14.26 -6.17 2.21
CA GLU A 64 -15.68 -6.47 2.36
C GLU A 64 -16.07 -7.73 1.56
N ALA A 65 -15.61 -7.86 0.33
CA ALA A 65 -15.87 -9.03 -0.51
C ALA A 65 -15.37 -10.32 0.17
N VAL A 66 -14.13 -10.32 0.66
CA VAL A 66 -13.57 -11.48 1.37
C VAL A 66 -14.27 -11.72 2.70
N ALA A 67 -14.67 -10.68 3.44
CA ALA A 67 -15.47 -10.85 4.67
C ALA A 67 -16.80 -11.54 4.39
N ARG A 68 -17.51 -11.16 3.31
CA ARG A 68 -18.75 -11.83 2.87
C ARG A 68 -18.50 -13.30 2.49
N VAL A 69 -17.43 -13.58 1.72
CA VAL A 69 -17.07 -14.96 1.38
C VAL A 69 -16.81 -15.78 2.64
N ARG A 70 -16.01 -15.24 3.60
CA ARG A 70 -15.71 -15.93 4.85
C ARG A 70 -16.96 -16.19 5.70
N SER A 71 -17.94 -15.30 5.70
CA SER A 71 -19.21 -15.49 6.42
C SER A 71 -20.09 -16.58 5.79
N LEU A 72 -19.94 -16.87 4.50
CA LEU A 72 -20.66 -17.94 3.79
C LEU A 72 -19.99 -19.31 3.97
N LEU A 73 -18.68 -19.37 4.26
CA LEU A 73 -17.96 -20.64 4.38
C LEU A 73 -18.55 -21.61 5.40
N PRO A 74 -19.01 -21.22 6.61
CA PRO A 74 -19.64 -22.14 7.56
C PRO A 74 -20.91 -22.77 7.00
N GLN A 75 -21.71 -21.99 6.27
CA GLN A 75 -22.93 -22.49 5.63
C GLN A 75 -22.59 -23.48 4.52
N LEU A 76 -21.61 -23.15 3.67
CA LEU A 76 -21.16 -24.06 2.62
C LEU A 76 -20.60 -25.37 3.19
N LYS A 77 -19.82 -25.30 4.27
CA LYS A 77 -19.31 -26.50 4.96
C LYS A 77 -20.42 -27.44 5.46
N ALA A 78 -21.57 -26.88 5.85
CA ALA A 78 -22.70 -27.68 6.29
C ALA A 78 -23.38 -28.47 5.13
N TYR A 79 -23.23 -28.02 3.89
CA TYR A 79 -23.79 -28.70 2.70
C TYR A 79 -22.80 -29.64 2.02
N ILE A 80 -21.51 -29.51 2.29
CA ILE A 80 -20.44 -30.34 1.68
C ILE A 80 -20.29 -31.60 2.51
N PRO A 81 -20.17 -32.81 1.88
CA PRO A 81 -19.89 -34.06 2.57
C PRO A 81 -18.62 -33.96 3.45
N GLU A 82 -18.61 -34.58 4.61
CA GLU A 82 -17.47 -34.60 5.56
C GLU A 82 -16.17 -35.14 4.95
N ALA A 83 -16.26 -35.94 3.88
CA ALA A 83 -15.12 -36.45 3.15
C ALA A 83 -14.34 -35.37 2.36
N ILE A 84 -14.92 -34.20 2.18
CA ILE A 84 -14.30 -33.09 1.43
C ILE A 84 -13.80 -32.04 2.41
N ASP A 85 -12.48 -31.82 2.41
CA ASP A 85 -11.85 -30.78 3.21
C ASP A 85 -11.80 -29.45 2.44
N LEU A 86 -12.40 -28.41 3.01
CA LEU A 86 -12.42 -27.07 2.44
C LEU A 86 -11.41 -26.16 3.17
N THR A 87 -10.34 -25.81 2.48
CA THR A 87 -9.24 -24.98 3.00
C THR A 87 -9.05 -23.70 2.19
N ILE A 88 -8.74 -22.58 2.87
CA ILE A 88 -8.35 -21.33 2.22
C ILE A 88 -6.84 -21.38 1.99
N VAL A 89 -6.44 -21.47 0.73
CA VAL A 89 -5.02 -21.63 0.34
C VAL A 89 -4.32 -20.28 0.18
N SER A 90 -5.01 -19.27 -0.30
CA SER A 90 -4.44 -17.94 -0.52
C SER A 90 -5.47 -16.86 -0.22
N ASP A 91 -5.09 -15.93 0.65
CA ASP A 91 -5.87 -14.74 1.00
C ASP A 91 -4.98 -13.51 0.89
N ARG A 92 -5.47 -12.47 0.23
CA ARG A 92 -4.74 -11.19 0.07
C ARG A 92 -5.06 -10.18 1.17
N THR A 93 -6.11 -10.42 1.93
CA THR A 93 -6.62 -9.43 2.90
C THR A 93 -5.75 -9.26 4.15
N PRO A 94 -5.01 -10.27 4.65
CA PRO A 94 -4.16 -10.08 5.82
C PRO A 94 -3.09 -9.00 5.64
N THR A 95 -2.38 -9.01 4.49
CA THR A 95 -1.36 -7.99 4.18
C THR A 95 -1.98 -6.61 4.01
N LEU A 96 -3.08 -6.51 3.28
CA LEU A 96 -3.79 -5.24 3.08
C LEU A 96 -4.33 -4.67 4.41
N ARG A 97 -4.94 -5.52 5.24
CA ARG A 97 -5.43 -5.10 6.55
C ARG A 97 -4.30 -4.67 7.47
N ALA A 98 -3.19 -5.42 7.50
CA ALA A 98 -2.02 -5.04 8.27
C ALA A 98 -1.46 -3.69 7.82
N SER A 99 -1.35 -3.44 6.52
CA SER A 99 -0.92 -2.14 5.97
C SER A 99 -1.84 -1.00 6.40
N VAL A 100 -3.16 -1.17 6.30
CA VAL A 100 -4.12 -0.12 6.71
C VAL A 100 -3.98 0.18 8.21
N VAL A 101 -3.93 -0.85 9.06
CA VAL A 101 -3.77 -0.69 10.52
C VAL A 101 -2.42 -0.04 10.86
N GLU A 102 -1.36 -0.39 10.15
CA GLU A 102 -0.03 0.20 10.36
C GLU A 102 -0.02 1.70 10.01
N VAL A 103 -0.62 2.09 8.89
CA VAL A 103 -0.70 3.50 8.50
C VAL A 103 -1.63 4.28 9.43
N GLU A 104 -2.76 3.71 9.84
CA GLU A 104 -3.64 4.32 10.85
C GLU A 104 -2.90 4.55 12.17
N ARG A 105 -2.14 3.56 12.64
CA ARG A 105 -1.30 3.67 13.82
C ARG A 105 -0.21 4.73 13.64
N ALA A 106 0.45 4.77 12.48
CA ALA A 106 1.45 5.77 12.15
C ALA A 106 0.86 7.19 12.16
N LEU A 107 -0.35 7.38 11.62
CA LEU A 107 -1.07 8.65 11.66
C LEU A 107 -1.37 9.09 13.09
N LEU A 108 -1.87 8.19 13.94
CA LEU A 108 -2.14 8.49 15.36
C LEU A 108 -0.85 8.86 16.11
N ILE A 109 0.24 8.11 15.87
CA ILE A 109 1.55 8.40 16.47
C ILE A 109 2.07 9.77 15.98
N ALA A 110 1.96 10.07 14.68
CA ALA A 110 2.37 11.34 14.12
C ALA A 110 1.62 12.50 14.78
N VAL A 111 0.30 12.42 14.89
CA VAL A 111 -0.52 13.45 15.55
C VAL A 111 -0.12 13.60 17.03
N ALA A 112 0.02 12.48 17.76
CA ALA A 112 0.43 12.52 19.17
C ALA A 112 1.83 13.12 19.36
N LEU A 113 2.79 12.76 18.52
CA LEU A 113 4.15 13.26 18.55
C LEU A 113 4.19 14.77 18.27
N VAL A 114 3.44 15.24 17.29
CA VAL A 114 3.34 16.65 16.95
C VAL A 114 2.77 17.44 18.12
N ILE A 115 1.66 16.98 18.72
CA ILE A 115 1.06 17.61 19.90
C ILE A 115 2.05 17.66 21.06
N LEU A 116 2.81 16.56 21.27
CA LEU A 116 3.83 16.48 22.30
C LEU A 116 4.95 17.51 22.08
N VAL A 117 5.47 17.60 20.85
CA VAL A 117 6.53 18.55 20.48
C VAL A 117 6.05 19.99 20.67
N VAL A 118 4.87 20.32 20.15
CA VAL A 118 4.28 21.64 20.33
C VAL A 118 4.10 21.99 21.81
N PHE A 119 3.63 21.03 22.61
CA PHE A 119 3.48 21.20 24.05
C PHE A 119 4.82 21.45 24.74
N LEU A 120 5.88 20.74 24.35
CA LEU A 120 7.22 20.92 24.90
C LEU A 120 7.79 22.30 24.62
N PHE A 121 7.57 22.84 23.41
CA PHE A 121 8.04 24.16 23.02
C PHE A 121 7.21 25.28 23.63
N LEU A 122 5.88 25.22 23.53
CA LEU A 122 4.99 26.29 23.99
C LEU A 122 4.79 26.29 25.51
N ARG A 123 4.97 25.16 26.18
CA ARG A 123 4.79 24.97 27.65
C ARG A 123 3.46 25.48 28.18
N ASN A 124 2.47 25.59 27.31
CA ASN A 124 1.14 26.12 27.62
C ASN A 124 0.08 25.21 27.02
N GLY A 125 -0.61 24.44 27.88
CA GLY A 125 -1.62 23.46 27.40
C GLY A 125 -2.75 24.11 26.60
N ARG A 126 -3.11 25.38 26.87
CA ARG A 126 -4.12 26.07 26.07
C ARG A 126 -3.63 26.45 24.70
N ALA A 127 -2.37 26.82 24.56
CA ALA A 127 -1.74 27.09 23.27
C ALA A 127 -1.59 25.81 22.45
N THR A 128 -1.22 24.71 23.10
CA THR A 128 -1.09 23.39 22.45
C THR A 128 -2.42 22.85 21.94
N LEU A 129 -3.53 23.17 22.61
CA LEU A 129 -4.86 22.72 22.18
C LEU A 129 -5.25 23.29 20.81
N ILE A 130 -4.70 24.43 20.39
CA ILE A 130 -5.04 25.09 19.15
C ILE A 130 -4.59 24.27 17.94
N PRO A 131 -3.31 23.91 17.77
CA PRO A 131 -2.88 22.99 16.72
C PRO A 131 -3.49 21.59 16.89
N ALA A 132 -3.71 21.13 18.12
CA ALA A 132 -4.33 19.83 18.39
C ALA A 132 -5.76 19.71 17.85
N VAL A 133 -6.51 20.82 17.77
CA VAL A 133 -7.85 20.89 17.15
C VAL A 133 -7.76 21.14 15.65
N ALA A 134 -6.80 21.94 15.19
CA ALA A 134 -6.64 22.27 13.77
C ALA A 134 -6.40 21.01 12.91
N VAL A 135 -5.61 20.04 13.40
CA VAL A 135 -5.29 18.81 12.68
C VAL A 135 -6.54 17.95 12.39
N PRO A 136 -7.32 17.53 13.39
CA PRO A 136 -8.53 16.75 13.13
C PRO A 136 -9.54 17.47 12.23
N VAL A 137 -9.69 18.78 12.37
CA VAL A 137 -10.60 19.57 11.54
C VAL A 137 -10.13 19.58 10.09
N SER A 138 -8.84 19.77 9.85
CA SER A 138 -8.26 19.74 8.50
C SER A 138 -8.35 18.36 7.86
N LEU A 139 -8.08 17.30 8.63
CA LEU A 139 -8.23 15.92 8.15
C LEU A 139 -9.70 15.59 7.84
N ALA A 140 -10.64 15.99 8.69
CA ALA A 140 -12.06 15.79 8.43
C ALA A 140 -12.52 16.52 7.16
N GLY A 141 -12.04 17.75 6.95
CA GLY A 141 -12.29 18.47 5.70
C GLY A 141 -11.68 17.76 4.48
N THR A 142 -10.49 17.19 4.62
CA THR A 142 -9.83 16.42 3.55
C THR A 142 -10.62 15.15 3.21
N PHE A 143 -11.16 14.42 4.20
CA PHE A 143 -12.07 13.31 3.95
C PHE A 143 -13.33 13.76 3.20
N GLY A 144 -13.85 14.96 3.51
CA GLY A 144 -14.97 15.53 2.77
C GLY A 144 -14.65 15.76 1.29
N VAL A 145 -13.45 16.29 0.97
CA VAL A 145 -13.01 16.46 -0.42
C VAL A 145 -12.79 15.12 -1.10
N MET A 146 -12.19 14.12 -0.43
CA MET A 146 -12.03 12.77 -0.96
C MET A 146 -13.38 12.16 -1.32
N TYR A 147 -14.37 12.28 -0.45
CA TYR A 147 -15.73 11.79 -0.70
C TYR A 147 -16.38 12.46 -1.92
N LEU A 148 -16.28 13.78 -2.06
CA LEU A 148 -16.81 14.51 -3.20
C LEU A 148 -16.09 14.19 -4.49
N ALA A 149 -14.80 13.89 -4.44
CA ALA A 149 -13.98 13.49 -5.60
C ALA A 149 -14.13 12.01 -5.96
N GLY A 150 -14.88 11.21 -5.19
CA GLY A 150 -15.04 9.77 -5.41
C GLY A 150 -13.81 8.93 -5.10
N TYR A 151 -12.88 9.45 -4.30
CA TYR A 151 -11.69 8.72 -3.87
C TYR A 151 -11.98 7.77 -2.71
N THR A 152 -11.27 6.65 -2.68
CA THR A 152 -11.38 5.65 -1.62
C THR A 152 -10.22 5.77 -0.64
N LEU A 153 -10.42 5.25 0.57
CA LEU A 153 -9.33 5.12 1.53
C LEU A 153 -8.47 3.92 1.15
N ASP A 154 -7.33 4.19 0.56
CA ASP A 154 -6.29 3.21 0.22
C ASP A 154 -4.94 3.56 0.87
N ASN A 155 -3.93 2.74 0.64
CA ASN A 155 -2.61 2.97 1.21
C ASN A 155 -1.97 4.29 0.75
N LEU A 156 -2.25 4.74 -0.48
CA LEU A 156 -1.67 5.98 -1.01
C LEU A 156 -2.35 7.21 -0.42
N SER A 157 -3.67 7.18 -0.31
CA SER A 157 -4.44 8.26 0.31
C SER A 157 -4.13 8.40 1.81
N LEU A 158 -4.01 7.26 2.53
CA LEU A 158 -3.61 7.26 3.94
C LEU A 158 -2.17 7.75 4.14
N MET A 159 -1.26 7.39 3.24
CA MET A 159 0.11 7.89 3.25
C MET A 159 0.16 9.40 2.98
N ALA A 160 -0.67 9.90 2.04
CA ALA A 160 -0.84 11.33 1.82
C ALA A 160 -1.31 12.04 3.09
N LEU A 161 -2.33 11.53 3.77
CA LEU A 161 -2.85 12.10 5.02
C LEU A 161 -1.80 12.11 6.14
N THR A 162 -1.00 11.04 6.25
CA THR A 162 0.08 10.96 7.24
C THR A 162 1.14 12.04 7.01
N VAL A 163 1.57 12.22 5.75
CA VAL A 163 2.53 13.28 5.37
C VAL A 163 1.89 14.66 5.52
N ALA A 164 0.63 14.83 5.11
CA ALA A 164 -0.11 16.07 5.23
C ALA A 164 -0.23 16.56 6.68
N THR A 165 -0.32 15.64 7.65
CA THR A 165 -0.41 15.99 9.08
C THR A 165 0.74 16.90 9.52
N GLY A 166 1.95 16.67 9.01
CA GLY A 166 3.10 17.54 9.29
C GLY A 166 2.91 18.95 8.76
N PHE A 167 2.49 19.11 7.53
CA PHE A 167 2.26 20.43 6.90
C PHE A 167 1.08 21.18 7.53
N VAL A 168 0.02 20.45 7.85
CA VAL A 168 -1.18 21.00 8.49
C VAL A 168 -0.87 21.66 9.84
N VAL A 169 0.02 21.02 10.61
CA VAL A 169 0.39 21.55 11.93
C VAL A 169 1.28 22.78 11.81
N ASP A 170 2.16 22.80 10.84
CA ASP A 170 3.15 23.87 10.65
C ASP A 170 2.44 25.23 10.41
N ASP A 171 1.44 25.27 9.55
CA ASP A 171 0.64 26.46 9.31
C ASP A 171 0.01 27.01 10.61
N ALA A 172 -0.57 26.14 11.43
CA ALA A 172 -1.19 26.52 12.69
C ALA A 172 -0.17 27.02 13.73
N ILE A 173 1.04 26.43 13.76
CA ILE A 173 2.12 26.84 14.66
C ILE A 173 2.61 28.24 14.32
N VAL A 174 2.87 28.52 13.04
CA VAL A 174 3.36 29.83 12.58
C VAL A 174 2.37 30.95 12.95
N VAL A 175 1.07 30.72 12.76
CA VAL A 175 0.03 31.67 13.15
C VAL A 175 0.01 31.87 14.66
N LEU A 176 0.02 30.77 15.43
CA LEU A 176 -0.01 30.80 16.88
C LEU A 176 1.20 31.54 17.46
N GLU A 177 2.41 31.26 16.97
CA GLU A 177 3.64 31.89 17.41
C GLU A 177 3.59 33.41 17.20
N ASN A 178 3.15 33.84 16.02
CA ASN A 178 3.05 35.29 15.73
C ASN A 178 2.02 35.98 16.62
N VAL A 179 0.87 35.34 16.87
CA VAL A 179 -0.13 35.88 17.81
C VAL A 179 0.45 35.99 19.23
N MET A 180 1.16 34.95 19.70
CA MET A 180 1.81 34.97 21.01
C MET A 180 2.86 36.08 21.11
N ARG A 181 3.66 36.29 20.06
CA ARG A 181 4.63 37.41 20.01
C ARG A 181 3.97 38.78 20.14
N HIS A 182 2.79 38.99 19.56
CA HIS A 182 2.02 40.21 19.72
C HIS A 182 1.43 40.35 21.14
N MET A 183 1.03 39.23 21.76
CA MET A 183 0.58 39.25 23.17
C MET A 183 1.71 39.59 24.16
N GLU A 184 2.92 39.07 23.92
CA GLU A 184 4.12 39.40 24.70
C GLU A 184 4.47 40.89 24.62
N ARG A 185 4.12 41.57 23.51
CA ARG A 185 4.24 43.04 23.36
C ARG A 185 3.12 43.81 24.03
N GLY A 186 2.27 43.15 24.85
CA GLY A 186 1.23 43.78 25.64
C GLY A 186 -0.12 44.01 24.95
N LYS A 187 -0.34 43.48 23.75
CA LYS A 187 -1.65 43.55 23.07
C LYS A 187 -2.66 42.60 23.72
N THR A 188 -3.93 42.96 23.68
CA THR A 188 -5.03 42.08 24.10
C THR A 188 -5.11 40.87 23.13
N ALA A 189 -5.58 39.72 23.60
CA ALA A 189 -5.65 38.47 22.80
C ALA A 189 -6.37 38.68 21.47
N LEU A 190 -7.49 39.40 21.44
CA LEU A 190 -8.24 39.71 20.23
C LEU A 190 -7.44 40.56 19.22
N ARG A 191 -6.82 41.64 19.70
CA ARG A 191 -5.98 42.51 18.84
C ARG A 191 -4.73 41.78 18.37
N ALA A 192 -4.09 41.00 19.25
CA ALA A 192 -2.95 40.18 18.90
C ALA A 192 -3.28 39.12 17.82
N ALA A 193 -4.47 38.49 17.88
CA ALA A 193 -4.94 37.55 16.89
C ALA A 193 -5.20 38.22 15.52
N LEU A 194 -5.85 39.41 15.52
CA LEU A 194 -6.13 40.12 14.27
C LEU A 194 -4.85 40.68 13.62
N ASP A 195 -3.99 41.32 14.39
CA ASP A 195 -2.74 41.89 13.89
C ASP A 195 -1.77 40.77 13.46
N GLY A 196 -1.67 39.70 14.26
CA GLY A 196 -0.83 38.56 13.98
C GLY A 196 -1.27 37.82 12.71
N ALA A 197 -2.57 37.57 12.56
CA ALA A 197 -3.08 36.91 11.33
C ALA A 197 -2.89 37.81 10.10
N ARG A 198 -3.08 39.12 10.21
CA ARG A 198 -2.87 40.05 9.09
C ARG A 198 -1.40 40.12 8.67
N GLU A 199 -0.45 40.11 9.61
CA GLU A 199 0.98 40.19 9.34
C GLU A 199 1.49 38.98 8.56
N ILE A 200 1.03 37.77 8.91
CA ILE A 200 1.53 36.52 8.32
C ILE A 200 0.61 35.89 7.28
N GLY A 201 -0.60 36.45 7.09
CA GLY A 201 -1.58 35.85 6.18
C GLY A 201 -1.05 35.62 4.78
N PHE A 202 -0.36 36.62 4.22
CA PHE A 202 0.27 36.50 2.91
C PHE A 202 1.38 35.43 2.90
N THR A 203 2.17 35.32 3.97
CA THR A 203 3.24 34.33 4.10
C THR A 203 2.67 32.91 4.11
N VAL A 204 1.61 32.67 4.90
CA VAL A 204 0.94 31.37 4.96
C VAL A 204 0.36 30.99 3.61
N VAL A 205 -0.34 31.91 2.93
CA VAL A 205 -0.87 31.67 1.58
C VAL A 205 0.25 31.34 0.59
N SER A 206 1.35 32.09 0.60
CA SER A 206 2.49 31.84 -0.29
C SER A 206 3.16 30.49 -0.02
N MET A 207 3.32 30.11 1.26
CA MET A 207 3.88 28.81 1.63
C MET A 207 2.97 27.65 1.15
N SER A 208 1.69 27.72 1.48
CA SER A 208 0.73 26.69 1.09
C SER A 208 0.62 26.55 -0.44
N LEU A 209 0.60 27.68 -1.16
CA LEU A 209 0.55 27.67 -2.61
C LEU A 209 1.84 27.10 -3.23
N SER A 210 3.00 27.41 -2.66
CA SER A 210 4.29 26.85 -3.08
C SER A 210 4.36 25.35 -2.86
N LEU A 211 3.84 24.85 -1.73
CA LEU A 211 3.74 23.41 -1.46
C LEU A 211 2.82 22.70 -2.47
N ILE A 212 1.67 23.30 -2.77
CA ILE A 212 0.75 22.73 -3.78
C ILE A 212 1.41 22.71 -5.15
N ALA A 213 2.15 23.75 -5.52
CA ALA A 213 2.84 23.83 -6.80
C ALA A 213 3.84 22.66 -7.02
N VAL A 214 4.41 22.09 -5.96
CA VAL A 214 5.26 20.91 -6.02
C VAL A 214 4.48 19.66 -6.49
N PHE A 215 3.19 19.58 -6.17
CA PHE A 215 2.35 18.45 -6.57
C PHE A 215 1.69 18.61 -7.95
N VAL A 216 1.70 19.83 -8.51
CA VAL A 216 1.11 20.13 -9.84
C VAL A 216 1.71 19.25 -10.95
N PRO A 217 3.03 19.04 -11.06
CA PRO A 217 3.61 18.15 -12.07
C PRO A 217 3.07 16.71 -11.98
N ILE A 218 2.81 16.23 -10.76
CA ILE A 218 2.27 14.88 -10.53
C ILE A 218 0.83 14.78 -11.06
N LEU A 219 0.03 15.84 -10.93
CA LEU A 219 -1.35 15.88 -11.44
C LEU A 219 -1.40 15.78 -12.97
N PHE A 220 -0.38 16.29 -13.66
CA PHE A 220 -0.27 16.25 -15.12
C PHE A 220 0.48 15.03 -15.64
N MET A 221 0.98 14.17 -14.75
CA MET A 221 1.68 12.95 -15.15
C MET A 221 0.71 11.97 -15.83
N GLY A 222 1.07 11.53 -17.03
CA GLY A 222 0.31 10.55 -17.79
C GLY A 222 0.62 9.10 -17.42
N GLY A 223 -0.11 8.17 -18.05
CA GLY A 223 0.12 6.73 -17.89
C GLY A 223 -0.39 6.15 -16.55
N ILE A 224 0.04 4.92 -16.27
CA ILE A 224 -0.37 4.18 -15.06
C ILE A 224 0.15 4.86 -13.79
N VAL A 225 1.39 5.35 -13.84
CA VAL A 225 2.03 6.05 -12.72
C VAL A 225 1.23 7.29 -12.32
N GLY A 226 0.87 8.11 -13.31
CA GLY A 226 0.07 9.31 -13.07
C GLY A 226 -1.28 9.02 -12.45
N ARG A 227 -1.92 7.90 -12.81
CA ARG A 227 -3.20 7.50 -12.20
C ARG A 227 -3.05 7.19 -10.71
N PHE A 228 -2.00 6.46 -10.32
CA PHE A 228 -1.74 6.14 -8.92
C PHE A 228 -1.40 7.39 -8.10
N PHE A 229 -0.49 8.21 -8.58
CA PHE A 229 -0.05 9.37 -7.82
C PHE A 229 -0.98 10.58 -7.89
N ARG A 230 -1.94 10.60 -8.83
CA ARG A 230 -2.95 11.67 -8.91
C ARG A 230 -3.78 11.76 -7.63
N GLU A 231 -4.26 10.63 -7.12
CA GLU A 231 -5.03 10.59 -5.89
C GLU A 231 -4.22 11.12 -4.71
N PHE A 232 -2.97 10.65 -4.55
CA PHE A 232 -2.04 11.17 -3.56
C PHE A 232 -1.87 12.69 -3.66
N ALA A 233 -1.62 13.22 -4.87
CA ALA A 233 -1.38 14.64 -5.09
C ALA A 233 -2.63 15.50 -4.81
N VAL A 234 -3.83 15.01 -5.17
CA VAL A 234 -5.09 15.71 -4.88
C VAL A 234 -5.37 15.72 -3.38
N VAL A 235 -5.22 14.59 -2.69
CA VAL A 235 -5.43 14.48 -1.24
C VAL A 235 -4.47 15.40 -0.48
N MET A 236 -3.18 15.41 -0.85
CA MET A 236 -2.18 16.32 -0.28
C MET A 236 -2.54 17.78 -0.51
N SER A 237 -2.86 18.14 -1.75
CA SER A 237 -3.21 19.54 -2.10
C SER A 237 -4.47 19.99 -1.38
N ALA A 238 -5.48 19.13 -1.29
CA ALA A 238 -6.70 19.40 -0.54
C ALA A 238 -6.42 19.61 0.97
N ALA A 239 -5.61 18.74 1.56
CA ALA A 239 -5.23 18.87 2.97
C ALA A 239 -4.50 20.19 3.27
N ILE A 240 -3.58 20.60 2.39
CA ILE A 240 -2.85 21.87 2.51
C ILE A 240 -3.81 23.07 2.35
N LEU A 241 -4.71 23.04 1.37
CA LEU A 241 -5.69 24.12 1.16
C LEU A 241 -6.63 24.27 2.37
N ILE A 242 -7.13 23.17 2.88
CA ILE A 242 -8.02 23.19 4.06
C ILE A 242 -7.25 23.64 5.29
N SER A 243 -6.00 23.16 5.47
CA SER A 243 -5.12 23.63 6.54
C SER A 243 -4.92 25.14 6.50
N MET A 244 -4.61 25.69 5.33
CA MET A 244 -4.46 27.13 5.13
C MET A 244 -5.71 27.90 5.58
N VAL A 245 -6.90 27.44 5.18
CA VAL A 245 -8.16 28.09 5.58
C VAL A 245 -8.38 27.97 7.08
N VAL A 246 -8.17 26.80 7.67
CA VAL A 246 -8.31 26.56 9.11
C VAL A 246 -7.30 27.39 9.89
N SER A 247 -6.06 27.48 9.43
CA SER A 247 -4.98 28.23 10.09
C SER A 247 -5.19 29.75 10.03
N LEU A 248 -5.82 30.26 8.99
CA LEU A 248 -6.12 31.70 8.86
C LEU A 248 -7.46 32.11 9.49
N THR A 249 -8.34 31.17 9.80
CA THR A 249 -9.67 31.46 10.39
C THR A 249 -9.81 30.91 11.80
N THR A 250 -9.76 29.61 11.95
CA THR A 250 -10.01 28.91 13.22
C THR A 250 -8.87 29.14 14.22
N THR A 251 -7.61 29.09 13.76
CA THR A 251 -6.46 29.31 14.68
C THR A 251 -6.45 30.68 15.32
N PRO A 252 -6.60 31.81 14.59
CA PRO A 252 -6.69 33.16 15.26
C PRO A 252 -7.91 33.26 16.15
N MET A 253 -9.05 32.72 15.78
CA MET A 253 -10.27 32.72 16.61
C MET A 253 -10.03 31.97 17.92
N MET A 254 -9.42 30.78 17.87
CA MET A 254 -9.07 30.00 19.06
C MET A 254 -8.00 30.72 19.91
N CYS A 255 -7.03 31.38 19.28
CA CYS A 255 -6.05 32.21 20.00
C CYS A 255 -6.75 33.32 20.78
N ALA A 256 -7.68 34.05 20.18
CA ALA A 256 -8.44 35.12 20.84
C ALA A 256 -9.29 34.61 22.01
N ALA A 257 -9.87 33.41 21.90
CA ALA A 257 -10.76 32.81 22.90
C ALA A 257 -10.00 32.13 24.06
N LEU A 258 -8.93 31.39 23.75
CA LEU A 258 -8.26 30.49 24.71
C LEU A 258 -7.02 31.12 25.37
N LEU A 259 -6.30 31.98 24.63
CA LEU A 259 -5.08 32.58 25.16
C LEU A 259 -5.42 33.70 26.16
N ARG A 260 -4.75 33.65 27.29
CA ARG A 260 -4.82 34.72 28.30
C ARG A 260 -3.45 35.35 28.45
N PRO A 261 -3.38 36.70 28.66
CA PRO A 261 -2.10 37.33 28.95
C PRO A 261 -1.43 36.61 30.11
N GLN A 262 -0.18 36.27 29.95
CA GLN A 262 0.60 35.66 31.06
C GLN A 262 0.63 36.69 32.21
N ARG A 263 -0.12 36.41 33.25
CA ARG A 263 0.06 37.17 34.51
C ARG A 263 1.47 36.89 34.99
N VAL A 264 2.26 37.96 35.12
CA VAL A 264 3.54 37.91 35.82
C VAL A 264 3.33 37.15 37.13
N ALA A 265 4.06 36.05 37.29
CA ALA A 265 3.90 35.17 38.45
C ALA A 265 4.10 35.98 39.73
N GLN A 266 3.04 36.17 40.52
CA GLN A 266 3.14 36.81 41.82
C GLN A 266 4.02 35.90 42.71
N PRO A 267 5.11 36.44 43.26
CA PRO A 267 5.92 35.70 44.22
C PRO A 267 5.12 35.54 45.52
N GLY A 268 4.81 34.30 45.91
CA GLY A 268 4.21 34.05 47.23
C GLY A 268 3.20 32.92 47.36
N ARG A 269 2.76 32.25 46.30
CA ARG A 269 1.87 31.07 46.45
C ARG A 269 2.63 29.77 46.71
N PRO A 270 2.25 28.96 47.73
CA PRO A 270 2.86 27.66 47.96
C PRO A 270 2.63 26.76 46.76
N ARG A 271 3.72 26.31 46.10
CA ARG A 271 3.69 25.43 44.94
C ARG A 271 3.76 23.97 45.36
N ASN A 272 2.84 23.16 44.86
CA ASN A 272 2.82 21.71 45.05
C ASN A 272 4.10 21.04 44.47
N GLY A 273 4.52 19.90 45.03
CA GLY A 273 5.73 19.18 44.59
C GLY A 273 5.80 18.90 43.09
N LEU A 274 4.64 18.59 42.46
CA LEU A 274 4.49 18.38 41.03
C LEU A 274 4.80 19.66 40.22
N GLN A 275 4.36 20.82 40.70
CA GLN A 275 4.64 22.13 40.07
C GLN A 275 6.13 22.48 40.14
N ARG A 276 6.81 22.12 41.23
CA ARG A 276 8.27 22.33 41.36
C ARG A 276 9.06 21.45 40.41
N ALA A 277 8.63 20.16 40.21
CA ALA A 277 9.24 19.27 39.24
C ALA A 277 9.06 19.81 37.81
N TRP A 278 7.88 20.30 37.48
CA TRP A 278 7.54 20.92 36.20
C TRP A 278 8.35 22.19 35.93
N ASP A 279 8.50 23.05 36.94
CA ASP A 279 9.32 24.26 36.84
C ASP A 279 10.81 23.94 36.64
N ARG A 280 11.33 22.88 37.29
CA ARG A 280 12.72 22.39 37.10
C ARG A 280 12.92 21.85 35.68
N PHE A 281 11.96 21.04 35.16
CA PHE A 281 11.98 20.56 33.81
C PHE A 281 11.93 21.72 32.81
N GLY A 282 11.01 22.66 33.01
CA GLY A 282 10.92 23.88 32.20
C GLY A 282 12.20 24.73 32.22
N ALA A 283 12.85 24.84 33.33
CA ALA A 283 14.15 25.55 33.47
C ALA A 283 15.28 24.77 32.75
N TRP A 284 15.25 23.43 32.75
CA TRP A 284 16.20 22.62 32.02
C TRP A 284 16.03 22.73 30.49
N VAL A 285 14.79 22.62 29.99
CA VAL A 285 14.47 22.81 28.57
C VAL A 285 14.86 24.23 28.13
N GLY A 286 14.56 25.29 28.92
CA GLY A 286 14.95 26.66 28.57
C GLY A 286 16.47 26.88 28.60
N ARG A 287 17.24 26.11 29.38
CA ARG A 287 18.71 26.18 29.33
C ARG A 287 19.22 25.48 28.06
N ALA A 288 18.62 24.33 27.70
CA ALA A 288 18.96 23.61 26.47
C ALA A 288 18.65 24.46 25.22
N GLU A 289 17.48 25.09 25.17
CA GLU A 289 17.06 26.02 24.13
C GLU A 289 18.04 27.20 23.97
N ARG A 290 18.41 27.87 25.08
CA ARG A 290 19.40 28.96 25.03
C ARG A 290 20.78 28.50 24.56
N ARG A 291 21.23 27.30 24.95
CA ARG A 291 22.48 26.71 24.43
C ARG A 291 22.40 26.40 22.95
N ALA A 292 21.31 25.80 22.50
CA ALA A 292 21.07 25.53 21.09
C ALA A 292 21.05 26.82 20.27
N MET A 293 20.35 27.86 20.76
CA MET A 293 20.28 29.16 20.12
C MET A 293 21.65 29.87 20.08
N SER A 294 22.45 29.77 21.13
CA SER A 294 23.80 30.34 21.14
C SER A 294 24.72 29.61 20.19
N GLY A 295 24.62 28.24 20.12
CA GLY A 295 25.33 27.43 19.16
C GLY A 295 24.94 27.78 17.70
N TYR A 296 23.64 27.90 17.43
CA TYR A 296 23.13 28.32 16.13
C TYR A 296 23.67 29.70 15.70
N ARG A 297 23.63 30.69 16.61
CA ARG A 297 24.18 32.02 16.32
C ARG A 297 25.67 31.98 16.01
N ALA A 298 26.42 31.18 16.77
CA ALA A 298 27.86 31.01 16.55
C ALA A 298 28.15 30.32 15.20
N SER A 299 27.42 29.26 14.84
CA SER A 299 27.56 28.57 13.55
C SER A 299 27.16 29.46 12.38
N LEU A 300 26.07 30.22 12.51
CA LEU A 300 25.63 31.16 11.49
C LEU A 300 26.66 32.28 11.27
N ALA A 301 27.18 32.87 12.36
CA ALA A 301 28.22 33.90 12.27
C ALA A 301 29.51 33.33 11.61
N TRP A 302 29.85 32.06 11.89
CA TRP A 302 30.97 31.41 11.25
C TRP A 302 30.73 31.18 9.75
N CYS A 303 29.55 30.69 9.36
CA CYS A 303 29.16 30.52 7.97
C CYS A 303 29.21 31.84 7.18
N LEU A 304 28.66 32.92 7.77
CA LEU A 304 28.67 34.26 7.14
C LEU A 304 30.06 34.83 7.02
N ARG A 305 31.01 34.46 7.91
CA ARG A 305 32.40 34.89 7.85
C ARG A 305 33.22 34.10 6.81
N HIS A 306 32.82 32.84 6.55
CA HIS A 306 33.53 31.94 5.65
C HIS A 306 32.67 31.57 4.41
N GLN A 307 32.04 32.57 3.81
CA GLN A 307 31.14 32.36 2.64
C GLN A 307 31.73 31.51 1.52
N PRO A 308 33.00 31.72 1.05
CA PRO A 308 33.54 30.91 -0.04
C PRO A 308 33.70 29.44 0.32
N LEU A 309 34.03 29.12 1.59
CA LEU A 309 34.09 27.75 2.07
C LEU A 309 32.72 27.09 2.07
N VAL A 310 31.69 27.81 2.52
CA VAL A 310 30.30 27.31 2.53
C VAL A 310 29.79 27.06 1.12
N LEU A 311 30.13 27.97 0.16
CA LEU A 311 29.79 27.77 -1.25
C LEU A 311 30.52 26.57 -1.86
N LEU A 312 31.79 26.34 -1.50
CA LEU A 312 32.55 25.18 -1.95
C LEU A 312 31.94 23.87 -1.41
N VAL A 313 31.56 23.85 -0.15
CA VAL A 313 30.83 22.70 0.47
C VAL A 313 29.51 22.47 -0.26
N LEU A 314 28.73 23.52 -0.53
CA LEU A 314 27.47 23.43 -1.28
C LEU A 314 27.70 22.85 -2.68
N ALA A 315 28.70 23.36 -3.40
CA ALA A 315 29.06 22.83 -4.73
C ALA A 315 29.48 21.34 -4.65
N GLY A 316 30.24 20.96 -3.64
CA GLY A 316 30.62 19.56 -3.38
C GLY A 316 29.39 18.67 -3.09
N VAL A 317 28.45 19.14 -2.28
CA VAL A 317 27.20 18.41 -2.00
C VAL A 317 26.36 18.26 -3.27
N VAL A 318 26.24 19.30 -4.10
CA VAL A 318 25.51 19.23 -5.37
C VAL A 318 26.19 18.24 -6.32
N ALA A 319 27.51 18.28 -6.46
CA ALA A 319 28.25 17.35 -7.29
C ALA A 319 28.10 15.89 -6.81
N LEU A 320 28.19 15.68 -5.50
CA LEU A 320 27.95 14.36 -4.87
C LEU A 320 26.50 13.89 -5.12
N ASN A 321 25.52 14.77 -5.01
CA ASN A 321 24.13 14.43 -5.28
C ASN A 321 23.92 13.97 -6.73
N VAL A 322 24.47 14.70 -7.69
CA VAL A 322 24.43 14.32 -9.11
C VAL A 322 25.12 12.97 -9.34
N HIS A 323 26.30 12.77 -8.73
CA HIS A 323 27.03 11.50 -8.84
C HIS A 323 26.22 10.33 -8.28
N LEU A 324 25.68 10.47 -7.06
CA LEU A 324 24.85 9.44 -6.44
C LEU A 324 23.56 9.18 -7.22
N TYR A 325 22.92 10.22 -7.76
CA TYR A 325 21.75 10.07 -8.61
C TYR A 325 22.03 9.26 -9.88
N MET A 326 23.22 9.40 -10.46
CA MET A 326 23.62 8.59 -11.62
C MET A 326 23.99 7.15 -11.23
N ALA A 327 24.58 6.95 -10.06
CA ALA A 327 25.07 5.66 -9.57
C ALA A 327 23.97 4.76 -9.00
N ILE A 328 22.87 5.32 -8.50
CA ILE A 328 21.77 4.55 -7.93
C ILE A 328 20.99 3.83 -9.02
N ASP A 329 20.73 2.54 -8.80
CA ASP A 329 19.85 1.74 -9.65
C ASP A 329 18.43 2.33 -9.68
N LYS A 330 17.92 2.55 -10.89
CA LYS A 330 16.63 3.18 -11.11
C LYS A 330 15.59 2.11 -11.38
N GLY A 331 14.77 1.81 -10.38
CA GLY A 331 13.62 0.92 -10.47
C GLY A 331 12.30 1.69 -10.33
N PHE A 332 11.26 1.18 -10.97
CA PHE A 332 9.94 1.83 -10.91
C PHE A 332 9.26 1.61 -9.55
N MET A 333 9.32 0.39 -9.03
CA MET A 333 8.85 0.03 -7.69
C MET A 333 9.75 -1.03 -7.08
N PRO A 334 10.02 -0.96 -5.77
CA PRO A 334 10.72 -2.03 -5.09
C PRO A 334 9.88 -3.31 -5.09
N SER A 335 10.53 -4.46 -5.22
CA SER A 335 9.86 -5.76 -5.06
C SER A 335 9.30 -5.86 -3.64
N GLN A 336 7.99 -6.13 -3.56
CA GLN A 336 7.32 -6.35 -2.27
C GLN A 336 7.35 -7.83 -1.93
N ASP A 337 7.84 -8.16 -0.76
CA ASP A 337 7.76 -9.53 -0.24
C ASP A 337 6.40 -9.78 0.42
N THR A 338 5.43 -10.19 -0.40
CA THR A 338 4.08 -10.53 0.06
C THR A 338 3.95 -11.95 0.60
N GLY A 339 5.03 -12.74 0.56
CA GLY A 339 4.99 -14.18 0.88
C GLY A 339 4.23 -15.02 -0.15
N ARG A 340 3.83 -14.45 -1.28
CA ARG A 340 3.11 -15.16 -2.35
C ARG A 340 3.94 -15.19 -3.61
N VAL A 341 4.11 -16.39 -4.14
CA VAL A 341 4.86 -16.62 -5.37
C VAL A 341 3.98 -17.32 -6.38
N MET A 342 4.01 -16.85 -7.61
CA MET A 342 3.35 -17.46 -8.74
C MET A 342 4.39 -18.17 -9.60
N GLY A 343 4.11 -19.41 -9.98
CA GLY A 343 4.93 -20.21 -10.87
C GLY A 343 4.21 -20.54 -12.16
N PHE A 344 4.94 -20.48 -13.26
CA PHE A 344 4.48 -20.89 -14.58
C PHE A 344 5.35 -22.04 -15.07
N ILE A 345 4.76 -23.21 -15.22
CA ILE A 345 5.45 -24.38 -15.76
C ILE A 345 5.15 -24.44 -17.25
N ARG A 346 6.22 -24.46 -18.05
CA ARG A 346 6.15 -24.56 -19.51
C ARG A 346 6.92 -25.78 -19.97
N ALA A 347 6.24 -26.64 -20.71
CA ALA A 347 6.81 -27.81 -21.36
C ALA A 347 6.81 -27.64 -22.89
N ASP A 348 7.41 -28.58 -23.62
CA ASP A 348 7.39 -28.60 -25.07
C ASP A 348 5.96 -28.61 -25.63
N GLN A 349 5.76 -28.02 -26.80
CA GLN A 349 4.45 -27.99 -27.48
C GLN A 349 3.86 -29.37 -27.77
N SER A 350 4.72 -30.38 -27.97
CA SER A 350 4.34 -31.76 -28.18
C SER A 350 3.90 -32.50 -26.93
N THR A 351 4.01 -31.86 -25.73
CA THR A 351 3.70 -32.53 -24.46
C THR A 351 2.22 -32.83 -24.33
N SER A 352 1.89 -34.09 -24.05
CA SER A 352 0.51 -34.49 -23.75
C SER A 352 0.05 -34.00 -22.39
N TYR A 353 -1.27 -33.96 -22.19
CA TYR A 353 -1.86 -33.62 -20.91
C TYR A 353 -1.37 -34.51 -19.76
N GLN A 354 -1.33 -35.84 -19.99
CA GLN A 354 -0.89 -36.81 -18.99
C GLN A 354 0.58 -36.60 -18.57
N ALA A 355 1.44 -36.32 -19.55
CA ALA A 355 2.83 -36.00 -19.27
C ALA A 355 2.96 -34.65 -18.50
N MET A 356 2.10 -33.66 -18.80
CA MET A 356 2.08 -32.40 -18.10
C MET A 356 1.60 -32.53 -16.66
N GLU A 357 0.60 -33.36 -16.41
CA GLU A 357 0.12 -33.69 -15.07
C GLU A 357 1.23 -34.30 -14.19
N GLN A 358 1.96 -35.30 -14.75
CA GLN A 358 3.10 -35.92 -14.03
C GLN A 358 4.19 -34.89 -13.69
N ARG A 359 4.51 -34.01 -14.65
CA ARG A 359 5.48 -32.92 -14.41
C ARG A 359 5.01 -31.96 -13.36
N LEU A 360 3.75 -31.54 -13.40
CA LEU A 360 3.18 -30.69 -12.36
C LEU A 360 3.33 -31.33 -10.98
N LYS A 361 2.96 -32.61 -10.83
CA LYS A 361 3.13 -33.34 -9.56
C LYS A 361 4.58 -33.34 -9.09
N ARG A 362 5.52 -33.58 -9.99
CA ARG A 362 6.96 -33.62 -9.71
C ARG A 362 7.47 -32.25 -9.26
N PHE A 363 7.13 -31.17 -9.98
CA PHE A 363 7.54 -29.83 -9.60
C PHE A 363 6.96 -29.41 -8.24
N LEU A 364 5.70 -29.72 -7.99
CA LEU A 364 5.05 -29.41 -6.71
C LEU A 364 5.68 -30.18 -5.54
N SER A 365 6.04 -31.45 -5.72
CA SER A 365 6.70 -32.21 -4.65
C SER A 365 8.05 -31.60 -4.26
N ILE A 366 8.87 -31.18 -5.24
CA ILE A 366 10.16 -30.53 -4.98
C ILE A 366 9.99 -29.17 -4.29
N VAL A 367 8.97 -28.41 -4.68
CA VAL A 367 8.67 -27.11 -4.07
C VAL A 367 8.15 -27.29 -2.64
N GLN A 368 7.34 -28.30 -2.38
CA GLN A 368 6.78 -28.58 -1.06
C GLN A 368 7.83 -28.99 -0.03
N GLU A 369 8.97 -29.54 -0.46
CA GLU A 369 10.10 -29.90 0.40
C GLU A 369 10.85 -28.67 0.98
N ASP A 370 10.60 -27.48 0.44
CA ASP A 370 11.27 -26.28 0.93
C ASP A 370 10.66 -25.81 2.26
N PRO A 371 11.45 -25.61 3.31
CA PRO A 371 10.96 -25.29 4.64
C PRO A 371 10.27 -23.91 4.73
N ALA A 372 10.51 -23.03 3.78
CA ALA A 372 9.87 -21.71 3.70
C ALA A 372 8.47 -21.76 3.08
N VAL A 373 8.10 -22.85 2.41
CA VAL A 373 6.79 -23.02 1.76
C VAL A 373 5.78 -23.53 2.80
N GLU A 374 4.65 -22.87 2.89
CA GLU A 374 3.53 -23.25 3.75
C GLU A 374 2.49 -24.04 2.96
N TYR A 375 2.06 -23.50 1.82
CA TYR A 375 1.10 -24.11 0.91
C TYR A 375 1.57 -24.01 -0.52
N VAL A 376 1.35 -25.09 -1.28
CA VAL A 376 1.58 -25.10 -2.72
C VAL A 376 0.36 -25.70 -3.42
N THR A 377 -0.10 -25.01 -4.45
CA THR A 377 -1.20 -25.47 -5.31
C THR A 377 -0.81 -25.33 -6.76
N GLY A 378 -1.38 -26.16 -7.58
CA GLY A 378 -1.14 -26.07 -9.01
C GLY A 378 -2.29 -26.66 -9.81
N PHE A 379 -2.41 -26.23 -11.04
CA PHE A 379 -3.36 -26.80 -11.97
C PHE A 379 -2.85 -26.78 -13.41
N THR A 380 -3.29 -27.77 -14.16
CA THR A 380 -3.15 -27.85 -15.61
C THR A 380 -4.50 -27.62 -16.27
N GLY A 381 -4.52 -27.25 -17.54
CA GLY A 381 -5.74 -26.99 -18.29
C GLY A 381 -6.02 -25.52 -18.50
N GLY A 382 -7.18 -25.19 -19.06
CA GLY A 382 -7.61 -23.79 -19.27
C GLY A 382 -7.00 -23.10 -20.50
N GLY A 383 -6.57 -23.87 -21.52
CA GLY A 383 -6.19 -23.32 -22.82
C GLY A 383 -4.94 -23.92 -23.45
N GLN A 384 -3.87 -24.13 -22.71
CA GLN A 384 -2.61 -24.70 -23.24
C GLN A 384 -2.31 -26.04 -22.58
N ARG A 385 -2.16 -27.11 -23.38
CA ARG A 385 -1.90 -28.49 -22.91
C ARG A 385 -0.50 -28.63 -22.27
N ASN A 386 0.46 -27.84 -22.71
CA ASN A 386 1.85 -27.85 -22.29
C ASN A 386 2.18 -26.81 -21.19
N ALA A 387 1.17 -26.28 -20.52
CA ALA A 387 1.33 -25.29 -19.49
C ALA A 387 0.62 -25.70 -18.20
N ALA A 388 1.22 -25.33 -17.07
CA ALA A 388 0.58 -25.39 -15.77
C ALA A 388 0.88 -24.12 -14.97
N ASN A 389 -0.04 -23.77 -14.10
CA ASN A 389 0.14 -22.67 -13.15
C ASN A 389 0.32 -23.25 -11.75
N MET A 390 1.19 -22.62 -10.99
CA MET A 390 1.46 -22.96 -9.61
C MET A 390 1.34 -21.70 -8.75
N PHE A 391 0.73 -21.83 -7.59
CA PHE A 391 0.68 -20.78 -6.59
C PHE A 391 1.27 -21.34 -5.30
N MET A 392 2.19 -20.61 -4.71
CA MET A 392 2.73 -20.97 -3.41
C MET A 392 2.56 -19.81 -2.44
N SER A 393 2.20 -20.16 -1.21
CA SER A 393 2.20 -19.29 -0.06
C SER A 393 3.40 -19.65 0.81
N LEU A 394 4.22 -18.66 1.10
CA LEU A 394 5.37 -18.80 1.97
C LEU A 394 4.96 -18.51 3.42
N LYS A 395 5.64 -19.11 4.37
CA LYS A 395 5.49 -18.79 5.78
C LYS A 395 5.74 -17.30 6.03
N PRO A 396 5.19 -16.71 7.09
CA PRO A 396 5.46 -15.32 7.47
C PRO A 396 6.97 -15.02 7.50
N LEU A 397 7.37 -13.82 7.09
CA LEU A 397 8.79 -13.42 7.01
C LEU A 397 9.53 -13.60 8.34
N ALA A 398 8.83 -13.37 9.46
CA ALA A 398 9.37 -13.56 10.80
C ALA A 398 9.79 -15.01 11.10
N GLU A 399 9.10 -16.00 10.51
CA GLU A 399 9.38 -17.42 10.68
C GLU A 399 10.43 -17.93 9.68
N ARG A 400 10.29 -17.56 8.40
CA ARG A 400 11.19 -18.06 7.35
C ARG A 400 12.55 -17.38 7.29
N LYS A 401 12.67 -16.12 7.78
CA LYS A 401 13.90 -15.31 7.86
C LYS A 401 14.66 -15.09 6.55
N VAL A 402 14.11 -15.52 5.45
CA VAL A 402 14.65 -15.40 4.08
C VAL A 402 13.64 -14.68 3.20
N SER A 403 14.10 -13.89 2.22
CA SER A 403 13.22 -13.17 1.30
C SER A 403 12.56 -14.11 0.28
N SER A 404 11.43 -13.68 -0.31
CA SER A 404 10.79 -14.43 -1.40
C SER A 404 11.73 -14.66 -2.57
N ASP A 405 12.59 -13.68 -2.89
CA ASP A 405 13.54 -13.77 -4.00
C ASP A 405 14.64 -14.80 -3.71
N GLU A 406 15.11 -14.91 -2.47
CA GLU A 406 16.05 -15.96 -2.05
C GLU A 406 15.43 -17.36 -2.16
N VAL A 407 14.16 -17.50 -1.75
CA VAL A 407 13.42 -18.76 -1.91
C VAL A 407 13.29 -19.13 -3.39
N ILE A 408 12.91 -18.16 -4.25
CA ILE A 408 12.80 -18.35 -5.69
C ILE A 408 14.14 -18.78 -6.29
N ASN A 409 15.25 -18.14 -5.92
CA ASN A 409 16.58 -18.48 -6.44
C ASN A 409 16.99 -19.90 -6.01
N ARG A 410 16.78 -20.26 -4.74
CA ARG A 410 17.05 -21.60 -4.23
C ARG A 410 16.23 -22.68 -4.93
N LEU A 411 14.94 -22.42 -5.15
CA LEU A 411 14.07 -23.34 -5.89
C LEU A 411 14.44 -23.40 -7.38
N ARG A 412 14.84 -22.29 -7.98
CA ARG A 412 15.33 -22.25 -9.37
C ARG A 412 16.56 -23.13 -9.55
N ASP A 413 17.51 -23.08 -8.62
CA ASP A 413 18.71 -23.89 -8.66
C ASP A 413 18.38 -25.40 -8.52
N LYS A 414 17.49 -25.77 -7.59
CA LYS A 414 17.02 -27.16 -7.43
C LYS A 414 16.31 -27.70 -8.69
N LEU A 415 15.55 -26.84 -9.36
CA LEU A 415 14.70 -27.23 -10.50
C LEU A 415 15.39 -27.06 -11.87
N LYS A 416 16.59 -26.50 -11.90
CA LYS A 416 17.33 -26.23 -13.14
C LYS A 416 17.57 -27.47 -14.00
N ASN A 417 17.77 -28.63 -13.38
CA ASN A 417 18.10 -29.88 -14.02
C ASN A 417 16.89 -30.84 -14.19
N GLU A 418 15.68 -30.43 -13.80
CA GLU A 418 14.48 -31.25 -13.98
C GLU A 418 14.10 -31.29 -15.46
N PRO A 419 14.02 -32.51 -16.04
CA PRO A 419 13.83 -32.67 -17.50
C PRO A 419 12.39 -32.39 -17.93
N GLY A 420 12.25 -31.88 -19.13
CA GLY A 420 10.98 -31.87 -19.87
C GLY A 420 10.07 -30.67 -19.63
N ALA A 421 10.33 -29.80 -18.66
CA ALA A 421 9.64 -28.52 -18.47
C ALA A 421 10.52 -27.52 -17.75
N ARG A 422 10.17 -26.25 -17.87
CA ARG A 422 10.82 -25.14 -17.12
C ARG A 422 9.81 -24.46 -16.22
N LEU A 423 10.23 -24.16 -14.99
CA LEU A 423 9.44 -23.39 -14.02
C LEU A 423 9.97 -21.96 -13.96
N PHE A 424 9.10 -21.02 -14.24
CA PHE A 424 9.33 -19.59 -14.07
C PHE A 424 8.58 -19.14 -12.81
N MET A 425 9.27 -18.51 -11.87
CA MET A 425 8.68 -18.06 -10.61
C MET A 425 8.84 -16.55 -10.47
N VAL A 426 7.78 -15.89 -10.03
CA VAL A 426 7.76 -14.46 -9.75
C VAL A 426 7.02 -14.20 -8.44
N THR A 427 7.55 -13.28 -7.63
CA THR A 427 6.86 -12.80 -6.44
C THR A 427 5.60 -12.05 -6.86
N GLN A 428 4.48 -12.38 -6.26
CA GLN A 428 3.22 -11.73 -6.56
C GLN A 428 3.12 -10.41 -5.79
N SER A 429 3.31 -9.30 -6.48
CA SER A 429 3.07 -7.96 -5.93
C SER A 429 1.56 -7.67 -5.78
N ASP A 430 1.20 -6.88 -4.77
CA ASP A 430 -0.17 -6.40 -4.58
C ASP A 430 -0.58 -5.40 -5.66
N ILE A 431 0.36 -4.59 -6.14
CA ILE A 431 0.18 -3.65 -7.22
C ILE A 431 0.67 -4.27 -8.52
N ARG A 432 -0.26 -4.51 -9.45
CA ARG A 432 0.05 -5.00 -10.80
C ARG A 432 0.16 -3.82 -11.76
N ILE A 433 1.34 -3.66 -12.34
CA ILE A 433 1.60 -2.64 -13.36
C ILE A 433 1.84 -3.35 -14.68
N GLY A 434 0.99 -3.09 -15.66
CA GLY A 434 1.05 -3.70 -16.99
C GLY A 434 -0.18 -4.55 -17.33
N GLY A 435 -0.46 -4.67 -18.64
CA GLY A 435 -1.67 -5.34 -19.15
C GLY A 435 -1.54 -6.85 -19.37
N ARG A 436 -0.33 -7.39 -19.50
CA ARG A 436 -0.09 -8.82 -19.73
C ARG A 436 0.57 -9.46 -18.52
N GLN A 437 0.11 -10.65 -18.20
CA GLN A 437 0.74 -11.49 -17.18
C GLN A 437 2.00 -12.09 -17.79
N SER A 438 3.15 -11.59 -17.34
CA SER A 438 4.45 -12.06 -17.78
C SER A 438 4.93 -13.23 -16.93
N SER A 439 5.61 -14.18 -17.54
CA SER A 439 6.32 -15.26 -16.85
C SER A 439 7.74 -14.88 -16.43
N GLY A 440 8.18 -13.67 -16.75
CA GLY A 440 9.50 -13.13 -16.42
C GLY A 440 9.43 -11.67 -15.98
N SER A 441 10.56 -11.14 -15.49
CA SER A 441 10.70 -9.73 -15.11
C SER A 441 10.71 -8.80 -16.33
N TYR A 442 11.07 -9.31 -17.49
CA TYR A 442 11.11 -8.60 -18.77
C TYR A 442 10.50 -9.47 -19.87
N ASP A 443 9.60 -8.88 -20.66
CA ASP A 443 8.99 -9.53 -21.83
C ASP A 443 9.26 -8.74 -23.07
N TYR A 444 9.78 -9.41 -24.07
CA TYR A 444 9.91 -8.88 -25.42
C TYR A 444 8.88 -9.55 -26.34
N THR A 445 8.03 -8.77 -26.97
CA THR A 445 7.07 -9.26 -27.93
C THR A 445 7.57 -8.97 -29.34
N LEU A 446 7.89 -10.01 -30.09
CA LEU A 446 8.21 -9.91 -31.49
C LEU A 446 6.91 -10.03 -32.31
N GLN A 447 6.71 -9.09 -33.19
CA GLN A 447 5.59 -9.10 -34.15
C GLN A 447 6.14 -9.00 -35.56
N ALA A 448 5.64 -9.85 -36.44
CA ALA A 448 5.92 -9.78 -37.88
C ALA A 448 4.69 -10.25 -38.65
N ASP A 449 4.54 -9.80 -39.86
CA ASP A 449 3.45 -10.18 -40.75
C ASP A 449 3.67 -11.60 -41.32
N ASP A 450 4.93 -12.03 -41.43
CA ASP A 450 5.28 -13.40 -41.86
C ASP A 450 5.92 -14.19 -40.70
N ILE A 451 5.47 -15.43 -40.57
CA ILE A 451 5.98 -16.39 -39.58
C ILE A 451 7.45 -16.79 -39.85
N GLN A 452 7.92 -16.69 -41.07
CA GLN A 452 9.32 -16.99 -41.44
C GLN A 452 10.26 -15.94 -40.86
N ASP A 453 9.85 -14.70 -40.83
CA ASP A 453 10.62 -13.62 -40.18
C ASP A 453 10.77 -13.87 -38.68
N LEU A 454 9.68 -14.27 -37.99
CA LEU A 454 9.75 -14.63 -36.58
C LEU A 454 10.71 -15.79 -36.32
N ARG A 455 10.67 -16.86 -37.15
CA ARG A 455 11.58 -17.99 -37.03
C ARG A 455 13.03 -17.62 -37.29
N THR A 456 13.28 -16.64 -38.12
CA THR A 456 14.63 -16.17 -38.44
C THR A 456 15.21 -15.27 -37.37
N TRP A 457 14.40 -14.36 -36.81
CA TRP A 457 14.85 -13.34 -35.89
C TRP A 457 14.79 -13.77 -34.40
N GLU A 458 13.83 -14.62 -33.99
CA GLU A 458 13.70 -15.09 -32.60
C GLU A 458 15.00 -15.70 -32.05
N PRO A 459 15.66 -16.67 -32.76
CA PRO A 459 16.91 -17.23 -32.25
C PRO A 459 18.06 -16.24 -32.15
N ARG A 460 18.12 -15.28 -33.09
CA ARG A 460 19.16 -14.23 -33.10
C ARG A 460 19.01 -13.28 -31.91
N ILE A 461 17.78 -12.86 -31.62
CA ILE A 461 17.49 -11.97 -30.49
C ILE A 461 17.70 -12.68 -29.15
N ARG A 462 17.42 -13.98 -29.09
CA ARG A 462 17.66 -14.79 -27.87
C ARG A 462 19.13 -14.95 -27.52
N GLN A 463 20.05 -14.84 -28.48
CA GLN A 463 21.50 -15.01 -28.29
C GLN A 463 22.17 -13.72 -27.84
N VAL A 464 21.55 -12.57 -27.99
CA VAL A 464 22.01 -11.26 -27.50
C VAL A 464 21.50 -11.03 -26.09
#